data_75cb8220afbda876ad400863e5996bcd
#
_entry.id   75cb8220afbda876ad400863e5996bcd
#
_cell.length_a   1.000
_cell.length_b   1.000
_cell.length_c   1.000
_cell.angle_alpha   90.00
_cell.angle_beta   90.00
_cell.angle_gamma   90.00
#
_symmetry.space_group_name_H-M   'P 1'
#
loop_
_entity.id
_entity.type
_entity.pdbx_description
1 polymer ?
#
loop_
_entity_poly.entity_id
_entity_poly.type
_entity_poly.pdbx_seq_one_letter_code
_entity_poly.pdbx_strand_id
1 'polypeptide(L)'
;MKQHLLALALISVLAACGGQTNSSAPAQSAAASGAQPAATAPALDSVLAEPKVGDLYAAKLSSFSDQGFGQNGKEQSVAYGLMKVVEVQSNHIIVITEDAAWEVPEGAKQDLNGDLSNITWDESERIQIKRDELPQMVADGRIVETRRLDK
;
A
#
# COMPACT_ATOMS: atom_id res chain seq x y z
N MET A 1 -8.84 17.87 38.49
CA MET A 1 -9.77 19.02 38.59
C MET A 1 -9.44 19.98 37.47
N LYS A 2 -10.24 20.04 36.51
CA LYS A 2 -10.86 21.17 35.81
C LYS A 2 -11.43 20.66 34.47
N GLN A 3 -12.76 20.51 34.54
CA GLN A 3 -13.65 20.32 33.41
C GLN A 3 -13.83 21.65 32.71
N HIS A 4 -13.90 21.70 31.39
CA HIS A 4 -14.63 22.71 30.65
C HIS A 4 -15.47 22.07 29.57
N LEU A 5 -16.76 22.11 29.84
CA LEU A 5 -17.89 21.90 28.96
C LEU A 5 -18.14 23.15 28.08
N LEU A 6 -19.01 22.98 27.10
CA LEU A 6 -19.76 23.94 26.25
C LEU A 6 -19.14 24.20 24.89
N ALA A 7 -19.88 24.24 23.77
CA ALA A 7 -21.33 24.32 23.55
C ALA A 7 -21.71 23.90 22.12
N LEU A 8 -22.96 23.51 22.01
CA LEU A 8 -23.78 23.34 20.80
C LEU A 8 -23.78 24.56 19.86
N ALA A 9 -23.87 24.30 18.54
CA ALA A 9 -24.61 25.14 17.64
C ALA A 9 -25.20 24.32 16.47
N LEU A 10 -26.49 24.09 16.57
CA LEU A 10 -27.40 23.68 15.49
C LEU A 10 -27.65 24.91 14.60
N ILE A 11 -27.55 24.76 13.29
CA ILE A 11 -28.24 25.63 12.35
C ILE A 11 -28.88 24.75 11.27
N SER A 12 -30.19 24.64 11.37
CA SER A 12 -31.09 24.15 10.32
C SER A 12 -31.48 25.35 9.45
N VAL A 13 -31.44 25.21 8.14
CA VAL A 13 -32.18 26.07 7.22
C VAL A 13 -32.89 25.23 6.18
N LEU A 14 -34.22 25.23 6.30
CA LEU A 14 -35.20 24.85 5.29
C LEU A 14 -35.42 26.06 4.36
N ALA A 15 -35.71 25.82 3.11
CA ALA A 15 -36.75 26.45 2.30
C ALA A 15 -36.52 26.05 0.85
N ALA A 16 -37.40 25.43 0.23
CA ALA A 16 -38.75 25.63 -0.22
C ALA A 16 -38.79 25.89 -1.75
N CYS A 17 -39.46 24.96 -2.39
CA CYS A 17 -40.62 25.11 -3.28
C CYS A 17 -40.58 26.10 -4.46
N GLY A 18 -41.05 25.56 -5.55
CA GLY A 18 -41.84 26.21 -6.60
C GLY A 18 -41.21 26.06 -7.98
N GLY A 19 -41.86 25.63 -8.99
CA GLY A 19 -43.21 25.45 -9.38
C GLY A 19 -43.25 24.90 -10.81
N GLN A 20 -44.26 24.18 -11.08
CA GLN A 20 -44.86 23.68 -12.32
C GLN A 20 -44.68 24.60 -13.55
N THR A 21 -44.61 24.07 -14.77
CA THR A 21 -45.72 23.60 -15.60
C THR A 21 -45.25 23.11 -16.98
N ASN A 22 -45.84 21.98 -17.36
CA ASN A 22 -46.40 21.60 -18.67
C ASN A 22 -45.58 21.47 -19.94
N SER A 23 -45.72 20.30 -20.43
CA SER A 23 -46.25 19.86 -21.72
C SER A 23 -45.29 19.30 -22.75
N SER A 24 -45.71 18.10 -23.14
CA SER A 24 -45.55 17.45 -24.44
C SER A 24 -44.29 16.60 -24.67
N ALA A 25 -44.54 15.32 -24.60
CA ALA A 25 -43.76 14.23 -25.24
C ALA A 25 -43.94 14.31 -26.79
N PRO A 26 -43.27 13.47 -27.58
CA PRO A 26 -42.25 12.45 -27.29
C PRO A 26 -41.04 12.53 -28.24
N ALA A 27 -39.89 12.06 -27.83
CA ALA A 27 -38.97 11.40 -28.77
C ALA A 27 -37.89 10.64 -27.99
N GLN A 28 -37.80 9.39 -28.32
CA GLN A 28 -36.77 8.45 -27.98
C GLN A 28 -35.36 9.04 -28.14
N SER A 29 -34.56 8.93 -27.14
CA SER A 29 -33.12 8.81 -27.34
C SER A 29 -32.50 8.04 -26.21
N ALA A 30 -32.08 6.88 -26.61
CA ALA A 30 -31.06 6.01 -26.07
C ALA A 30 -30.42 6.46 -24.74
N ALA A 31 -30.66 5.69 -23.71
CA ALA A 31 -29.81 5.60 -22.53
C ALA A 31 -28.39 5.23 -22.98
N ALA A 32 -27.56 6.24 -23.14
CA ALA A 32 -26.12 6.01 -23.06
C ALA A 32 -25.81 5.72 -21.59
N SER A 33 -25.87 4.45 -21.26
CA SER A 33 -25.25 3.92 -20.05
C SER A 33 -23.77 4.27 -20.15
N GLY A 34 -23.38 5.39 -19.54
CA GLY A 34 -21.99 5.72 -19.31
C GLY A 34 -21.41 4.64 -18.41
N ALA A 35 -20.91 3.59 -19.02
CA ALA A 35 -20.01 2.67 -18.35
C ALA A 35 -18.80 3.51 -17.97
N GLN A 36 -18.77 3.94 -16.72
CA GLN A 36 -17.60 4.45 -16.07
C GLN A 36 -16.55 3.35 -16.23
N PRO A 37 -15.38 3.62 -16.86
CA PRO A 37 -14.35 2.60 -16.95
C PRO A 37 -14.04 2.19 -15.50
N ALA A 38 -14.32 0.95 -15.18
CA ALA A 38 -13.84 0.33 -13.96
C ALA A 38 -12.33 0.62 -13.94
N ALA A 39 -11.87 1.34 -12.92
CA ALA A 39 -10.46 1.55 -12.71
C ALA A 39 -9.84 0.15 -12.71
N THR A 40 -9.14 -0.17 -13.77
CA THR A 40 -8.40 -1.42 -13.90
C THR A 40 -7.42 -1.40 -12.74
N ALA A 41 -7.62 -2.27 -11.77
CA ALA A 41 -6.64 -2.48 -10.72
C ALA A 41 -5.28 -2.69 -11.42
N PRO A 42 -4.22 -2.04 -10.98
CA PRO A 42 -2.91 -2.20 -11.62
C PRO A 42 -2.63 -3.70 -11.70
N ALA A 43 -2.25 -4.17 -12.89
CA ALA A 43 -1.92 -5.57 -13.09
C ALA A 43 -0.83 -5.90 -12.06
N LEU A 44 -1.11 -6.89 -11.22
CA LEU A 44 -0.16 -7.32 -10.21
C LEU A 44 1.11 -7.76 -10.92
N ASP A 45 2.26 -7.24 -10.49
CA ASP A 45 3.56 -7.66 -11.00
C ASP A 45 3.66 -9.19 -10.93
N SER A 46 4.21 -9.81 -11.97
CA SER A 46 4.38 -11.26 -12.05
C SER A 46 5.15 -11.85 -10.88
N VAL A 47 6.05 -11.06 -10.27
CA VAL A 47 6.80 -11.44 -9.06
C VAL A 47 5.88 -11.60 -7.86
N LEU A 48 4.88 -10.74 -7.74
CA LEU A 48 3.89 -10.79 -6.64
C LEU A 48 2.75 -11.78 -6.92
N ALA A 49 2.40 -11.99 -8.20
CA ALA A 49 1.37 -12.97 -8.58
C ALA A 49 1.84 -14.41 -8.29
N GLU A 50 3.11 -14.67 -8.55
CA GLU A 50 3.76 -15.97 -8.29
C GLU A 50 5.07 -15.79 -7.53
N PRO A 51 5.03 -15.50 -6.20
CA PRO A 51 6.22 -15.31 -5.41
C PRO A 51 7.14 -16.55 -5.43
N LYS A 52 8.45 -16.32 -5.48
CA LYS A 52 9.48 -17.37 -5.43
C LYS A 52 10.53 -17.03 -4.37
N VAL A 53 11.14 -18.05 -3.82
CA VAL A 53 12.29 -17.87 -2.91
C VAL A 53 13.40 -17.12 -3.65
N GLY A 54 13.89 -16.07 -3.02
CA GLY A 54 14.88 -15.15 -3.57
C GLY A 54 14.31 -13.90 -4.24
N ASP A 55 12.98 -13.79 -4.40
CA ASP A 55 12.37 -12.55 -4.85
C ASP A 55 12.63 -11.44 -3.82
N LEU A 56 12.83 -10.22 -4.33
CA LEU A 56 13.12 -9.03 -3.55
C LEU A 56 12.01 -8.00 -3.71
N TYR A 57 11.65 -7.36 -2.61
CA TYR A 57 10.65 -6.30 -2.55
C TYR A 57 11.24 -5.07 -1.87
N ALA A 58 11.25 -3.92 -2.53
CA ALA A 58 11.43 -2.64 -1.87
C ALA A 58 10.13 -2.28 -1.18
N ALA A 59 10.15 -2.07 0.13
CA ALA A 59 8.96 -1.95 0.94
C ALA A 59 9.11 -0.95 2.10
N LYS A 60 7.97 -0.51 2.62
CA LYS A 60 7.91 0.27 3.85
C LYS A 60 8.02 -0.67 5.05
N LEU A 61 9.23 -0.92 5.53
CA LEU A 61 9.52 -1.88 6.61
C LEU A 61 8.75 -1.57 7.89
N SER A 62 8.59 -0.29 8.23
CA SER A 62 7.79 0.14 9.40
C SER A 62 6.29 -0.24 9.34
N SER A 63 5.82 -0.82 8.25
CA SER A 63 4.47 -1.39 8.12
C SER A 63 4.42 -2.90 8.35
N PHE A 64 5.56 -3.54 8.55
CA PHE A 64 5.69 -5.00 8.66
C PHE A 64 6.36 -5.45 9.96
N SER A 65 7.17 -4.59 10.55
CA SER A 65 7.89 -4.87 11.80
C SER A 65 7.56 -3.81 12.83
N ASP A 66 7.38 -4.25 14.09
CA ASP A 66 7.25 -3.38 15.25
C ASP A 66 8.63 -2.96 15.81
N GLN A 67 9.72 -3.43 15.21
CA GLN A 67 11.06 -3.02 15.58
C GLN A 67 11.30 -1.58 15.15
N GLY A 68 11.88 -0.79 16.06
CA GLY A 68 12.25 0.59 15.76
C GLY A 68 13.40 0.61 14.75
N PHE A 69 13.13 1.11 13.56
CA PHE A 69 14.17 1.41 12.57
C PHE A 69 14.81 2.74 12.95
N GLY A 70 16.10 2.75 13.23
CA GLY A 70 16.77 3.99 13.55
C GLY A 70 18.28 3.88 13.48
N GLN A 71 18.90 4.90 12.96
CA GLN A 71 20.35 5.08 13.02
C GLN A 71 20.70 6.09 14.12
N ASN A 72 21.80 5.84 14.86
CA ASN A 72 22.33 6.77 15.87
C ASN A 72 21.35 7.10 17.02
N GLY A 73 20.50 6.15 17.43
CA GLY A 73 19.57 6.36 18.56
C GLY A 73 18.38 7.24 18.26
N LYS A 74 18.12 7.56 16.99
CA LYS A 74 16.88 8.20 16.55
C LYS A 74 15.98 7.15 15.94
N GLU A 75 14.82 6.92 16.55
CA GLU A 75 13.78 6.08 15.96
C GLU A 75 13.20 6.78 14.73
N GLN A 76 13.16 6.06 13.61
CA GLN A 76 12.48 6.48 12.41
C GLN A 76 11.03 5.96 12.45
N SER A 77 10.06 6.87 12.38
CA SER A 77 8.63 6.50 12.28
C SER A 77 8.26 5.92 10.92
N VAL A 78 9.07 6.17 9.91
CA VAL A 78 8.92 5.66 8.54
C VAL A 78 10.27 5.12 8.09
N ALA A 79 10.29 3.86 7.69
CA ALA A 79 11.49 3.18 7.22
C ALA A 79 11.16 2.39 5.95
N TYR A 80 11.97 2.56 4.92
CA TYR A 80 11.93 1.78 3.69
C TYR A 80 13.20 0.96 3.57
N GLY A 81 13.08 -0.23 3.01
CA GLY A 81 14.21 -1.11 2.79
C GLY A 81 13.81 -2.33 1.97
N LEU A 82 14.71 -3.30 1.90
CA LEU A 82 14.47 -4.52 1.16
C LEU A 82 13.89 -5.62 2.04
N MET A 83 12.96 -6.37 1.45
CA MET A 83 12.53 -7.67 1.96
C MET A 83 12.92 -8.76 0.95
N LYS A 84 13.38 -9.89 1.45
CA LYS A 84 13.71 -11.07 0.64
C LYS A 84 12.80 -12.24 0.99
N VAL A 85 12.18 -12.83 -0.01
CA VAL A 85 11.37 -14.05 0.17
C VAL A 85 12.31 -15.22 0.46
N VAL A 86 12.14 -15.84 1.62
CA VAL A 86 12.94 -17.00 2.06
C VAL A 86 12.14 -18.30 2.06
N GLU A 87 10.81 -18.20 2.08
CA GLU A 87 9.92 -19.37 2.04
C GLU A 87 8.61 -19.02 1.33
N VAL A 88 8.07 -19.96 0.55
CA VAL A 88 6.80 -19.82 -0.14
C VAL A 88 5.89 -20.99 0.21
N GLN A 89 4.72 -20.68 0.75
CA GLN A 89 3.66 -21.61 1.10
C GLN A 89 2.43 -21.37 0.19
N SER A 90 1.43 -22.25 0.29
CA SER A 90 0.22 -22.14 -0.56
C SER A 90 -0.55 -20.83 -0.34
N ASN A 91 -0.62 -20.35 0.90
CA ASN A 91 -1.42 -19.17 1.29
C ASN A 91 -0.59 -17.99 1.83
N HIS A 92 0.70 -18.17 2.09
CA HIS A 92 1.58 -17.11 2.59
C HIS A 92 3.01 -17.26 2.09
N ILE A 93 3.80 -16.21 2.27
CA ILE A 93 5.24 -16.20 2.11
C ILE A 93 5.90 -15.81 3.42
N ILE A 94 7.14 -16.20 3.60
CA ILE A 94 8.00 -15.71 4.69
C ILE A 94 9.08 -14.85 4.07
N VAL A 95 9.25 -13.65 4.61
CA VAL A 95 10.31 -12.73 4.20
C VAL A 95 11.22 -12.41 5.39
N ILE A 96 12.43 -11.99 5.08
CA ILE A 96 13.38 -11.35 6.00
C ILE A 96 13.67 -9.95 5.49
N THR A 97 14.12 -9.06 6.36
CA THR A 97 14.42 -7.67 6.03
C THR A 97 15.93 -7.43 5.92
N GLU A 98 16.32 -6.35 5.27
CA GLU A 98 17.68 -5.85 5.39
C GLU A 98 17.87 -5.07 6.69
N ASP A 99 19.12 -5.00 7.19
CA ASP A 99 19.46 -4.24 8.40
C ASP A 99 19.47 -2.73 8.18
N ALA A 100 19.56 -2.27 6.93
CA ALA A 100 19.55 -0.86 6.57
C ALA A 100 18.12 -0.35 6.37
N ALA A 101 17.92 0.94 6.60
CA ALA A 101 16.64 1.59 6.36
C ALA A 101 16.80 3.02 5.84
N TRP A 102 15.89 3.41 4.96
CA TRP A 102 15.83 4.72 4.33
C TRP A 102 14.57 5.47 4.78
N GLU A 103 14.64 6.78 4.89
CA GLU A 103 13.47 7.61 5.21
C GLU A 103 12.51 7.75 4.03
N VAL A 104 12.97 7.48 2.81
CA VAL A 104 12.22 7.63 1.57
C VAL A 104 12.31 6.36 0.70
N PRO A 105 11.25 6.05 -0.09
CA PRO A 105 11.20 4.82 -0.87
C PRO A 105 12.27 4.73 -1.96
N GLU A 106 12.80 5.88 -2.43
CA GLU A 106 13.83 5.93 -3.47
C GLU A 106 15.13 5.26 -3.04
N GLY A 107 15.49 5.33 -1.75
CA GLY A 107 16.67 4.62 -1.22
C GLY A 107 16.52 3.10 -1.35
N ALA A 108 15.40 2.55 -0.90
CA ALA A 108 15.12 1.12 -1.04
C ALA A 108 15.06 0.65 -2.50
N LYS A 109 14.51 1.47 -3.41
CA LYS A 109 14.53 1.18 -4.85
C LYS A 109 15.94 1.20 -5.44
N GLN A 110 16.79 2.11 -4.97
CA GLN A 110 18.18 2.18 -5.38
C GLN A 110 18.93 0.92 -4.96
N ASP A 111 18.72 0.44 -3.72
CA ASP A 111 19.31 -0.80 -3.23
C ASP A 111 18.75 -2.01 -4.00
N LEU A 112 17.44 -2.05 -4.26
CA LEU A 112 16.81 -3.11 -5.05
C LEU A 112 17.46 -3.27 -6.43
N ASN A 113 17.80 -2.15 -7.09
CA ASN A 113 18.36 -2.14 -8.43
C ASN A 113 19.90 -2.05 -8.46
N GLY A 114 20.52 -1.96 -7.30
CA GLY A 114 21.95 -1.82 -7.11
C GLY A 114 22.71 -3.14 -6.96
N ASP A 115 23.86 -3.04 -6.32
CA ASP A 115 24.71 -4.18 -5.96
C ASP A 115 24.23 -4.80 -4.64
N LEU A 116 23.58 -5.95 -4.76
CA LEU A 116 23.01 -6.69 -3.62
C LEU A 116 24.06 -7.43 -2.77
N SER A 117 25.34 -7.45 -3.18
CA SER A 117 26.40 -8.13 -2.44
C SER A 117 26.73 -7.48 -1.09
N ASN A 118 26.35 -6.20 -0.94
CA ASN A 118 26.56 -5.40 0.26
C ASN A 118 25.36 -5.39 1.21
N ILE A 119 24.24 -6.04 0.83
CA ILE A 119 23.05 -6.09 1.66
C ILE A 119 23.23 -7.12 2.78
N THR A 120 23.09 -6.66 4.02
CA THR A 120 23.05 -7.51 5.21
C THR A 120 21.60 -7.80 5.56
N TRP A 121 21.29 -9.07 5.76
CA TRP A 121 19.93 -9.54 6.03
C TRP A 121 19.74 -9.90 7.50
N ASP A 122 18.67 -9.41 8.12
CA ASP A 122 18.24 -9.88 9.44
C ASP A 122 17.49 -11.21 9.30
N GLU A 123 18.21 -12.31 9.52
CA GLU A 123 17.62 -13.65 9.50
C GLU A 123 16.85 -14.00 10.79
N SER A 124 16.98 -13.18 11.83
CA SER A 124 16.30 -13.39 13.11
C SER A 124 14.83 -12.98 13.07
N GLU A 125 14.48 -12.00 12.24
CA GLU A 125 13.11 -11.56 12.02
C GLU A 125 12.51 -12.22 10.77
N ARG A 126 11.55 -13.12 10.98
CA ARG A 126 10.83 -13.81 9.90
C ARG A 126 9.40 -13.35 9.86
N ILE A 127 9.06 -12.54 8.85
CA ILE A 127 7.75 -11.91 8.71
C ILE A 127 6.87 -12.76 7.79
N GLN A 128 5.69 -13.14 8.28
CA GLN A 128 4.71 -13.87 7.48
C GLN A 128 3.77 -12.88 6.78
N ILE A 129 3.64 -13.00 5.46
CA ILE A 129 2.75 -12.19 4.64
C ILE A 129 1.80 -13.12 3.88
N LYS A 130 0.49 -12.86 3.98
CA LYS A 130 -0.48 -13.62 3.21
C LYS A 130 -0.44 -13.22 1.74
N ARG A 131 -0.53 -14.21 0.86
CA ARG A 131 -0.43 -13.98 -0.59
C ARG A 131 -1.60 -13.16 -1.14
N ASP A 132 -2.79 -13.30 -0.56
CA ASP A 132 -3.99 -12.53 -0.93
C ASP A 132 -3.94 -11.06 -0.49
N GLU A 133 -3.03 -10.70 0.43
CA GLU A 133 -2.81 -9.32 0.86
C GLU A 133 -1.80 -8.57 -0.03
N LEU A 134 -0.98 -9.27 -0.82
CA LEU A 134 0.07 -8.65 -1.65
C LEU A 134 -0.47 -7.57 -2.62
N PRO A 135 -1.60 -7.78 -3.33
CA PRO A 135 -2.17 -6.74 -4.18
C PRO A 135 -2.51 -5.45 -3.43
N GLN A 136 -3.07 -5.60 -2.22
CA GLN A 136 -3.42 -4.46 -1.38
C GLN A 136 -2.16 -3.74 -0.86
N MET A 137 -1.09 -4.48 -0.55
CA MET A 137 0.18 -3.88 -0.10
C MET A 137 0.83 -3.01 -1.18
N VAL A 138 0.67 -3.36 -2.45
CA VAL A 138 1.09 -2.51 -3.57
C VAL A 138 0.19 -1.28 -3.70
N ALA A 139 -1.12 -1.48 -3.64
CA ALA A 139 -2.08 -0.38 -3.75
C ALA A 139 -1.91 0.66 -2.63
N ASP A 140 -1.54 0.22 -1.42
CA ASP A 140 -1.28 1.07 -0.26
C ASP A 140 0.14 1.67 -0.23
N GLY A 141 1.02 1.27 -1.18
CA GLY A 141 2.42 1.71 -1.21
C GLY A 141 3.28 1.10 -0.10
N ARG A 142 2.84 0.00 0.52
CA ARG A 142 3.65 -0.78 1.46
C ARG A 142 4.73 -1.59 0.73
N ILE A 143 4.45 -2.07 -0.47
CA ILE A 143 5.43 -2.60 -1.42
C ILE A 143 5.49 -1.60 -2.57
N VAL A 144 6.67 -1.06 -2.84
CA VAL A 144 6.86 0.03 -3.81
C VAL A 144 7.49 -0.43 -5.12
N GLU A 145 8.27 -1.51 -5.09
CA GLU A 145 8.89 -2.12 -6.26
C GLU A 145 9.29 -3.57 -5.97
N THR A 146 9.35 -4.40 -7.00
CA THR A 146 9.75 -5.80 -6.87
C THR A 146 10.81 -6.17 -7.90
N ARG A 147 11.66 -7.11 -7.56
CA ARG A 147 12.68 -7.65 -8.46
C ARG A 147 12.85 -9.16 -8.26
N ARG A 148 12.85 -9.89 -9.36
CA ARG A 148 13.29 -11.28 -9.41
C ARG A 148 14.69 -11.34 -9.98
N LEU A 149 15.57 -12.03 -9.27
CA LEU A 149 16.91 -12.30 -9.78
C LEU A 149 16.83 -13.52 -10.66
N ASP A 150 17.07 -13.34 -11.95
CA ASP A 150 17.26 -14.46 -12.86
C ASP A 150 18.50 -15.25 -12.43
N LYS A 151 18.31 -16.56 -12.25
CA LYS A 151 19.41 -17.47 -11.92
C LYS A 151 20.01 -18.04 -13.19
#